data_0c05980e967502c06987c649d2e37d9e
#
_entry.id   0c05980e967502c06987c649d2e37d9e
#
_cell.length_a   1.000
_cell.length_b   1.000
_cell.length_c   1.000
_cell.angle_alpha   90.00
_cell.angle_beta   90.00
_cell.angle_gamma   90.00
#
_symmetry.space_group_name_H-M   'P 1'
#
loop_
_entity.id
_entity.type
_entity.pdbx_description
1 polymer ?
#
loop_
_entity_poly.entity_id
_entity_poly.type
_entity_poly.pdbx_seq_one_letter_code
_entity_poly.pdbx_strand_id
1 'polypeptide(L)'
;MNSFRYSLMNTKFPVTYEPDSPKGVILENLPENIPENTSAICVYNNPRGKPKLDPFVYGLKLKEKFGKDIVVNIRVQDYSIPLFQSVLWGGHVLGIRNLLMVTGDCCSSSPFLIDVTEGITAVTEYLNNGYIMPGLSGKTKMHHNRYKENIGLIDNQQQQQQQIFEKSEGKTDFFVGAALIPTRRKEPEIYQKKVDAGAQFFMTQLTYDSKSIIDFMEKVNPSKPVLVGSCPIASLKRIKFFREQLKIPGLSDKLTKSLKAAKNIGEKSVEVCVSMHQELRDFARENNYSLGAHVMAISHPDLALEIIRRLQ
;
A
#
# COMPACT_ATOMS: atom_id res chain seq x y z
N MET A 1 -8.16 3.72 -22.02
CA MET A 1 -7.03 3.73 -21.05
C MET A 1 -6.92 2.35 -20.45
N ASN A 2 -5.72 1.77 -20.41
CA ASN A 2 -5.52 0.49 -19.75
C ASN A 2 -5.61 0.69 -18.24
N SER A 3 -6.43 -0.11 -17.55
CA SER A 3 -6.55 -0.04 -16.10
C SER A 3 -5.27 -0.48 -15.40
N PHE A 4 -5.06 -0.07 -14.13
CA PHE A 4 -3.94 -0.54 -13.32
C PHE A 4 -3.87 -2.07 -13.25
N ARG A 5 -5.02 -2.72 -13.08
CA ARG A 5 -5.14 -4.18 -13.11
C ARG A 5 -4.63 -4.76 -14.42
N TYR A 6 -4.98 -4.15 -15.56
CA TYR A 6 -4.48 -4.56 -16.87
C TYR A 6 -2.96 -4.36 -16.97
N SER A 7 -2.44 -3.23 -16.50
CA SER A 7 -1.01 -2.94 -16.50
C SER A 7 -0.20 -3.96 -15.72
N LEU A 8 -0.66 -4.39 -14.54
CA LEU A 8 0.02 -5.42 -13.74
C LEU A 8 0.13 -6.77 -14.45
N MET A 9 -0.82 -7.10 -15.32
CA MET A 9 -0.86 -8.38 -16.03
C MET A 9 -0.16 -8.35 -17.39
N ASN A 10 -0.08 -7.17 -18.02
CA ASN A 10 0.34 -7.06 -19.43
C ASN A 10 1.58 -6.19 -19.63
N THR A 11 1.99 -5.39 -18.65
CA THR A 11 3.22 -4.60 -18.74
C THR A 11 4.37 -5.38 -18.11
N LYS A 12 5.49 -5.51 -18.82
CA LYS A 12 6.65 -6.27 -18.35
C LYS A 12 7.23 -5.77 -17.02
N PHE A 13 7.15 -4.46 -16.77
CA PHE A 13 7.62 -3.83 -15.55
C PHE A 13 6.77 -2.59 -15.24
N PRO A 14 5.56 -2.75 -14.65
CA PRO A 14 4.68 -1.64 -14.33
C PRO A 14 5.29 -0.71 -13.28
N VAL A 15 5.05 0.61 -13.44
CA VAL A 15 5.60 1.63 -12.54
C VAL A 15 4.46 2.42 -11.92
N THR A 16 4.43 2.55 -10.60
CA THR A 16 3.49 3.39 -9.87
C THR A 16 4.17 4.57 -9.21
N TYR A 17 3.43 5.67 -9.05
CA TYR A 17 3.89 6.89 -8.41
C TYR A 17 3.11 7.16 -7.13
N GLU A 18 3.80 7.53 -6.03
CA GLU A 18 3.15 7.95 -4.79
C GLU A 18 3.56 9.38 -4.45
N PRO A 19 2.71 10.39 -4.72
CA PRO A 19 2.93 11.78 -4.32
C PRO A 19 2.74 11.95 -2.81
N ASP A 20 3.26 13.07 -2.28
CA ASP A 20 2.98 13.46 -0.91
C ASP A 20 1.51 13.86 -0.74
N SER A 21 0.81 13.24 0.20
CA SER A 21 -0.55 13.63 0.56
C SER A 21 -0.56 14.92 1.39
N PRO A 22 -1.48 15.87 1.14
CA PRO A 22 -1.60 17.11 1.88
C PRO A 22 -1.84 16.89 3.39
N LYS A 23 -1.34 17.82 4.21
CA LYS A 23 -1.57 17.82 5.67
C LYS A 23 -2.86 18.55 6.08
N GLY A 24 -3.66 18.95 5.11
CA GLY A 24 -4.89 19.71 5.30
C GLY A 24 -5.63 19.84 3.98
N VAL A 25 -6.37 20.91 3.80
CA VAL A 25 -7.29 21.13 2.68
C VAL A 25 -6.70 21.81 1.46
N ILE A 26 -5.40 22.20 1.51
CA ILE A 26 -4.74 22.93 0.42
C ILE A 26 -4.09 21.90 -0.53
N LEU A 27 -4.44 21.95 -1.80
CA LEU A 27 -3.95 21.07 -2.87
C LEU A 27 -2.84 21.74 -3.72
N GLU A 28 -2.14 22.71 -3.15
CA GLU A 28 -0.96 23.31 -3.76
C GLU A 28 0.18 22.29 -3.84
N ASN A 29 1.01 22.34 -4.87
CA ASN A 29 2.18 21.47 -5.08
C ASN A 29 1.90 20.09 -5.74
N LEU A 30 0.82 19.98 -6.49
CA LEU A 30 0.71 18.84 -7.40
C LEU A 30 1.67 19.06 -8.57
N PRO A 31 2.43 18.04 -9.01
CA PRO A 31 3.24 18.14 -10.22
C PRO A 31 2.35 18.55 -11.41
N GLU A 32 2.90 19.32 -12.35
CA GLU A 32 2.16 19.70 -13.55
C GLU A 32 1.80 18.48 -14.39
N ASN A 33 2.78 17.59 -14.58
CA ASN A 33 2.65 16.38 -15.37
C ASN A 33 3.32 15.20 -14.67
N ILE A 34 2.86 14.01 -14.97
CA ILE A 34 3.50 12.74 -14.57
C ILE A 34 3.88 11.96 -15.84
N PRO A 35 4.95 11.15 -15.80
CA PRO A 35 5.39 10.36 -16.95
C PRO A 35 4.29 9.42 -17.46
N GLU A 36 4.20 9.26 -18.78
CA GLU A 36 3.15 8.46 -19.42
C GLU A 36 3.20 6.98 -19.03
N ASN A 37 4.40 6.44 -18.78
CA ASN A 37 4.61 5.07 -18.32
C ASN A 37 4.14 4.81 -16.87
N THR A 38 3.61 5.82 -16.18
CA THR A 38 3.00 5.63 -14.87
C THR A 38 1.70 4.82 -15.01
N SER A 39 1.68 3.62 -14.44
CA SER A 39 0.54 2.69 -14.49
C SER A 39 -0.59 3.10 -13.55
N ALA A 40 -0.27 3.65 -12.39
CA ALA A 40 -1.23 4.18 -11.40
C ALA A 40 -0.57 5.16 -10.44
N ILE A 41 -1.40 5.95 -9.76
CA ILE A 41 -0.98 6.83 -8.66
C ILE A 41 -1.44 6.22 -7.34
N CYS A 42 -0.52 6.07 -6.39
CA CYS A 42 -0.81 5.55 -5.05
C CYS A 42 -1.02 6.70 -4.08
N VAL A 43 -2.00 6.58 -3.19
CA VAL A 43 -2.30 7.58 -2.16
C VAL A 43 -2.27 6.92 -0.80
N TYR A 44 -1.33 7.33 0.03
CA TYR A 44 -1.20 6.79 1.37
C TYR A 44 -2.17 7.43 2.37
N ASN A 45 -2.55 6.66 3.40
CA ASN A 45 -3.43 7.08 4.48
C ASN A 45 -2.63 7.27 5.78
N ASN A 46 -2.74 8.44 6.41
CA ASN A 46 -2.28 8.77 7.78
C ASN A 46 -0.95 8.11 8.21
N PRO A 47 0.18 8.32 7.50
CA PRO A 47 1.44 7.65 7.81
C PRO A 47 1.90 8.01 9.23
N ARG A 48 2.32 7.00 9.99
CA ARG A 48 2.74 7.15 11.40
C ARG A 48 1.65 7.75 12.30
N GLY A 49 0.37 7.53 11.98
CA GLY A 49 -0.76 8.09 12.71
C GLY A 49 -0.93 9.61 12.58
N LYS A 50 -0.24 10.25 11.63
CA LYS A 50 -0.38 11.69 11.40
C LYS A 50 -1.46 11.95 10.36
N PRO A 51 -2.46 12.81 10.65
CA PRO A 51 -3.57 13.07 9.76
C PRO A 51 -3.10 13.66 8.43
N LYS A 52 -3.74 13.20 7.37
CA LYS A 52 -3.60 13.67 6.00
C LYS A 52 -4.99 13.90 5.41
N LEU A 53 -5.06 14.62 4.30
CA LEU A 53 -6.29 14.71 3.53
C LEU A 53 -6.80 13.29 3.23
N ASP A 54 -8.10 13.11 3.31
CA ASP A 54 -8.74 11.81 3.02
C ASP A 54 -8.23 11.23 1.70
N PRO A 55 -7.77 9.97 1.67
CA PRO A 55 -7.09 9.40 0.51
C PRO A 55 -8.00 9.18 -0.69
N PHE A 56 -9.31 8.98 -0.50
CA PHE A 56 -10.26 8.87 -1.60
C PHE A 56 -10.53 10.23 -2.24
N VAL A 57 -10.68 11.27 -1.42
CA VAL A 57 -10.85 12.65 -1.90
C VAL A 57 -9.61 13.11 -2.66
N TYR A 58 -8.42 12.90 -2.10
CA TYR A 58 -7.17 13.25 -2.77
C TYR A 58 -6.95 12.43 -4.04
N GLY A 59 -7.22 11.13 -3.96
CA GLY A 59 -7.15 10.22 -5.11
C GLY A 59 -8.07 10.65 -6.25
N LEU A 60 -9.30 11.06 -5.96
CA LEU A 60 -10.22 11.60 -6.97
C LEU A 60 -9.62 12.82 -7.67
N LYS A 61 -9.06 13.77 -6.91
CA LYS A 61 -8.43 14.97 -7.49
C LYS A 61 -7.23 14.65 -8.37
N LEU A 62 -6.43 13.65 -8.00
CA LEU A 62 -5.33 13.17 -8.83
C LEU A 62 -5.84 12.47 -10.10
N LYS A 63 -6.89 11.66 -9.99
CA LYS A 63 -7.54 10.99 -11.11
C LYS A 63 -8.11 11.99 -12.11
N GLU A 64 -8.81 13.01 -11.63
CA GLU A 64 -9.35 14.11 -12.44
C GLU A 64 -8.22 14.85 -13.19
N LYS A 65 -7.10 15.12 -12.52
CA LYS A 65 -5.97 15.87 -13.10
C LYS A 65 -5.16 15.06 -14.12
N PHE A 66 -4.84 13.81 -13.80
CA PHE A 66 -3.88 13.02 -14.56
C PHE A 66 -4.50 11.90 -15.41
N GLY A 67 -5.79 11.60 -15.24
CA GLY A 67 -6.46 10.53 -15.96
C GLY A 67 -5.91 9.13 -15.67
N LYS A 68 -5.19 8.93 -14.56
CA LYS A 68 -4.60 7.65 -14.16
C LYS A 68 -5.46 6.96 -13.10
N ASP A 69 -5.37 5.64 -13.07
CA ASP A 69 -5.97 4.87 -11.97
C ASP A 69 -5.33 5.23 -10.63
N ILE A 70 -6.14 5.13 -9.59
CA ILE A 70 -5.71 5.39 -8.21
C ILE A 70 -5.67 4.10 -7.42
N VAL A 71 -4.61 3.91 -6.65
CA VAL A 71 -4.50 2.89 -5.60
C VAL A 71 -4.56 3.60 -4.25
N VAL A 72 -5.58 3.34 -3.46
CA VAL A 72 -5.72 3.93 -2.13
C VAL A 72 -5.18 2.98 -1.07
N ASN A 73 -4.22 3.44 -0.27
CA ASN A 73 -3.73 2.68 0.87
C ASN A 73 -4.76 2.78 2.00
N ILE A 74 -5.24 1.64 2.47
CA ILE A 74 -6.17 1.54 3.60
C ILE A 74 -5.42 1.05 4.83
N ARG A 75 -5.29 1.91 5.80
CA ARG A 75 -4.70 1.62 7.08
C ARG A 75 -5.78 1.02 8.00
N VAL A 76 -5.94 -0.31 7.96
CA VAL A 76 -7.09 -1.02 8.54
C VAL A 76 -7.30 -0.76 10.03
N GLN A 77 -6.23 -0.52 10.78
CA GLN A 77 -6.31 -0.27 12.22
C GLN A 77 -7.00 1.05 12.60
N ASP A 78 -7.20 1.98 11.66
CA ASP A 78 -7.82 3.29 11.93
C ASP A 78 -9.35 3.25 11.90
N TYR A 79 -9.96 2.12 11.50
CA TYR A 79 -11.38 2.04 11.23
C TYR A 79 -12.14 1.19 12.26
N SER A 80 -13.35 1.63 12.61
CA SER A 80 -14.39 0.74 13.11
C SER A 80 -15.00 -0.04 11.94
N ILE A 81 -15.66 -1.16 12.21
CA ILE A 81 -16.23 -2.01 11.15
C ILE A 81 -17.25 -1.25 10.28
N PRO A 82 -18.21 -0.50 10.85
CA PRO A 82 -19.15 0.29 10.02
C PRO A 82 -18.44 1.37 9.20
N LEU A 83 -17.47 2.08 9.80
CA LEU A 83 -16.72 3.13 9.11
C LEU A 83 -15.87 2.55 7.97
N PHE A 84 -15.22 1.40 8.18
CA PHE A 84 -14.46 0.71 7.16
C PHE A 84 -15.30 0.44 5.90
N GLN A 85 -16.49 -0.11 6.08
CA GLN A 85 -17.39 -0.43 4.98
C GLN A 85 -17.92 0.83 4.28
N SER A 86 -18.42 1.80 5.05
CA SER A 86 -18.99 3.03 4.48
C SER A 86 -17.97 3.85 3.70
N VAL A 87 -16.72 3.93 4.18
CA VAL A 87 -15.62 4.62 3.48
C VAL A 87 -15.27 3.91 2.17
N LEU A 88 -15.26 2.56 2.16
CA LEU A 88 -15.03 1.80 0.93
C LEU A 88 -16.17 1.96 -0.08
N TRP A 89 -17.43 1.90 0.34
CA TRP A 89 -18.55 2.22 -0.55
C TRP A 89 -18.44 3.62 -1.13
N GLY A 90 -18.10 4.63 -0.30
CA GLY A 90 -17.85 5.99 -0.78
C GLY A 90 -16.74 6.04 -1.84
N GLY A 91 -15.62 5.38 -1.59
CA GLY A 91 -14.52 5.26 -2.56
C GLY A 91 -14.94 4.58 -3.87
N HIS A 92 -15.77 3.55 -3.79
CA HIS A 92 -16.31 2.87 -4.96
C HIS A 92 -17.22 3.80 -5.79
N VAL A 93 -18.11 4.55 -5.13
CA VAL A 93 -18.98 5.56 -5.78
C VAL A 93 -18.15 6.65 -6.47
N LEU A 94 -17.02 7.06 -5.88
CA LEU A 94 -16.08 8.00 -6.49
C LEU A 94 -15.27 7.39 -7.66
N GLY A 95 -15.53 6.14 -8.05
CA GLY A 95 -14.87 5.48 -9.17
C GLY A 95 -13.44 4.99 -8.88
N ILE A 96 -13.06 4.85 -7.62
CA ILE A 96 -11.79 4.23 -7.21
C ILE A 96 -12.00 2.73 -7.08
N ARG A 97 -11.08 1.94 -7.64
CA ARG A 97 -11.21 0.50 -7.75
C ARG A 97 -10.04 -0.29 -7.16
N ASN A 98 -8.91 0.35 -6.88
CA ASN A 98 -7.72 -0.34 -6.42
C ASN A 98 -7.39 0.07 -4.98
N LEU A 99 -7.20 -0.91 -4.11
CA LEU A 99 -6.91 -0.74 -2.69
C LEU A 99 -5.61 -1.44 -2.33
N LEU A 100 -4.81 -0.84 -1.46
CA LEU A 100 -3.67 -1.48 -0.82
C LEU A 100 -3.94 -1.59 0.68
N MET A 101 -4.16 -2.80 1.19
CA MET A 101 -4.40 -3.03 2.62
C MET A 101 -3.08 -3.04 3.39
N VAL A 102 -2.97 -2.17 4.38
CA VAL A 102 -1.81 -2.07 5.26
C VAL A 102 -2.24 -2.07 6.72
N THR A 103 -1.45 -2.69 7.61
CA THR A 103 -1.71 -2.60 9.05
C THR A 103 -1.63 -1.14 9.51
N GLY A 104 -0.62 -0.44 9.06
CA GLY A 104 -0.22 0.89 9.54
C GLY A 104 0.76 0.81 10.71
N ASP A 105 1.39 1.94 11.03
CA ASP A 105 2.24 2.08 12.21
C ASP A 105 1.40 2.13 13.48
N CYS A 106 1.92 1.58 14.58
CA CYS A 106 1.24 1.62 15.87
C CYS A 106 0.93 3.07 16.30
N CYS A 107 -0.32 3.33 16.63
CA CYS A 107 -0.80 4.62 17.09
C CYS A 107 -1.79 4.40 18.25
N SER A 108 -1.59 5.09 19.36
CA SER A 108 -2.41 4.92 20.58
C SER A 108 -3.88 5.28 20.40
N SER A 109 -4.21 6.04 19.34
CA SER A 109 -5.59 6.44 19.04
C SER A 109 -6.29 5.52 18.02
N SER A 110 -5.62 4.50 17.50
CA SER A 110 -6.22 3.56 16.55
C SER A 110 -7.07 2.51 17.26
N PRO A 111 -8.29 2.19 16.77
CA PRO A 111 -9.17 1.20 17.39
C PRO A 111 -8.66 -0.24 17.28
N PHE A 112 -7.79 -0.58 16.32
CA PHE A 112 -7.21 -1.92 16.11
C PHE A 112 -8.23 -3.07 16.03
N LEU A 113 -9.38 -2.81 15.43
CA LEU A 113 -10.46 -3.78 15.36
C LEU A 113 -10.36 -4.75 14.17
N ILE A 114 -9.61 -4.36 13.14
CA ILE A 114 -9.48 -5.11 11.88
C ILE A 114 -8.00 -5.35 11.61
N ASP A 115 -7.59 -6.59 11.36
CA ASP A 115 -6.27 -6.87 10.82
C ASP A 115 -6.27 -6.85 9.29
N VAL A 116 -5.08 -6.95 8.67
CA VAL A 116 -4.95 -6.85 7.21
C VAL A 116 -5.65 -7.99 6.48
N THR A 117 -5.59 -9.22 7.00
CA THR A 117 -6.23 -10.37 6.36
C THR A 117 -7.74 -10.28 6.48
N GLU A 118 -8.25 -9.86 7.63
CA GLU A 118 -9.67 -9.55 7.83
C GLU A 118 -10.15 -8.44 6.90
N GLY A 119 -9.36 -7.37 6.74
CA GLY A 119 -9.68 -6.27 5.81
C GLY A 119 -9.70 -6.71 4.35
N ILE A 120 -8.77 -7.57 3.91
CA ILE A 120 -8.78 -8.15 2.57
C ILE A 120 -10.02 -9.00 2.38
N THR A 121 -10.28 -9.96 3.28
CA THR A 121 -11.46 -10.84 3.24
C THR A 121 -12.76 -10.04 3.24
N ALA A 122 -12.85 -8.97 4.05
CA ALA A 122 -14.01 -8.10 4.08
C ALA A 122 -14.36 -7.54 2.69
N VAL A 123 -13.35 -7.18 1.92
CA VAL A 123 -13.58 -6.65 0.57
C VAL A 123 -13.85 -7.78 -0.42
N THR A 124 -13.03 -8.82 -0.43
CA THR A 124 -13.07 -9.87 -1.48
C THR A 124 -14.23 -10.82 -1.32
N GLU A 125 -14.57 -11.20 -0.09
CA GLU A 125 -15.62 -12.19 0.19
C GLU A 125 -16.99 -11.54 0.47
N TYR A 126 -17.02 -10.31 0.99
CA TYR A 126 -18.29 -9.65 1.32
C TYR A 126 -18.62 -8.50 0.36
N LEU A 127 -17.89 -7.38 0.38
CA LEU A 127 -18.29 -6.18 -0.38
C LEU A 127 -18.32 -6.43 -1.89
N ASN A 128 -17.35 -7.14 -2.46
CA ASN A 128 -17.32 -7.49 -3.88
C ASN A 128 -18.42 -8.49 -4.28
N ASN A 129 -19.03 -9.17 -3.33
CA ASN A 129 -20.15 -10.09 -3.55
C ASN A 129 -21.51 -9.51 -3.17
N GLY A 130 -21.56 -8.24 -2.72
CA GLY A 130 -22.80 -7.54 -2.37
C GLY A 130 -23.34 -7.92 -0.99
N TYR A 131 -22.42 -8.20 -0.03
CA TYR A 131 -22.77 -8.49 1.35
C TYR A 131 -22.15 -7.47 2.30
N ILE A 132 -22.79 -7.28 3.45
CA ILE A 132 -22.25 -6.52 4.57
C ILE A 132 -21.31 -7.44 5.36
N MET A 133 -20.12 -6.95 5.68
CA MET A 133 -19.18 -7.68 6.52
C MET A 133 -19.79 -7.90 7.91
N PRO A 134 -19.89 -9.14 8.39
CA PRO A 134 -20.41 -9.40 9.73
C PRO A 134 -19.45 -8.84 10.80
N GLY A 135 -19.96 -8.61 11.99
CA GLY A 135 -19.13 -8.23 13.14
C GLY A 135 -18.00 -9.23 13.37
N LEU A 136 -16.82 -8.74 13.75
CA LEU A 136 -15.61 -9.53 13.87
C LEU A 136 -15.72 -10.71 14.83
N SER A 137 -15.10 -11.83 14.47
CA SER A 137 -14.98 -13.02 15.32
C SER A 137 -13.82 -12.89 16.34
N GLY A 138 -14.01 -13.36 17.55
CA GLY A 138 -12.95 -13.69 18.51
C GLY A 138 -12.31 -12.55 19.29
N LYS A 139 -11.39 -11.78 18.72
CA LYS A 139 -10.66 -10.72 19.43
C LYS A 139 -11.54 -9.53 19.81
N THR A 140 -12.51 -9.21 18.97
CA THR A 140 -13.46 -8.12 19.19
C THR A 140 -14.52 -8.48 20.24
N LYS A 141 -14.82 -9.77 20.43
CA LYS A 141 -15.72 -10.19 21.51
C LYS A 141 -15.22 -9.73 22.87
N MET A 142 -13.91 -9.68 23.11
CA MET A 142 -13.35 -9.26 24.38
C MET A 142 -13.54 -7.76 24.66
N HIS A 143 -13.36 -6.90 23.66
CA HIS A 143 -13.64 -5.46 23.78
C HIS A 143 -15.15 -5.16 23.80
N HIS A 144 -15.90 -5.87 23.01
CA HIS A 144 -17.36 -5.73 22.94
C HIS A 144 -18.04 -6.20 24.24
N ASN A 145 -17.58 -7.30 24.85
CA ASN A 145 -18.07 -7.74 26.16
C ASN A 145 -17.73 -6.72 27.25
N ARG A 146 -16.51 -6.17 27.28
CA ARG A 146 -16.14 -5.10 28.21
C ARG A 146 -17.03 -3.85 28.02
N TYR A 147 -17.36 -3.50 26.80
CA TYR A 147 -18.26 -2.38 26.51
C TYR A 147 -19.69 -2.69 26.96
N LYS A 148 -20.21 -3.88 26.70
CA LYS A 148 -21.53 -4.33 27.17
C LYS A 148 -21.62 -4.43 28.69
N GLU A 149 -20.58 -4.92 29.34
CA GLU A 149 -20.48 -4.93 30.81
C GLU A 149 -20.54 -3.51 31.40
N ASN A 150 -19.83 -2.56 30.78
CA ASN A 150 -19.79 -1.18 31.25
C ASN A 150 -21.12 -0.41 31.05
N ILE A 151 -21.99 -0.82 30.10
CA ILE A 151 -23.28 -0.18 29.84
C ILE A 151 -24.48 -1.02 30.32
N GLY A 152 -24.24 -2.13 31.03
CA GLY A 152 -25.29 -2.96 31.64
C GLY A 152 -26.17 -3.75 30.66
N LEU A 153 -25.73 -3.93 29.42
CA LEU A 153 -26.41 -4.75 28.42
C LEU A 153 -25.81 -6.15 28.39
N ILE A 154 -26.24 -7.03 29.30
CA ILE A 154 -25.89 -8.45 29.28
C ILE A 154 -27.01 -9.18 28.56
N ASP A 155 -26.74 -9.64 27.35
CA ASP A 155 -27.61 -10.53 26.64
C ASP A 155 -27.02 -11.95 26.63
N ASN A 156 -27.62 -12.83 27.46
CA ASN A 156 -27.22 -14.22 27.68
C ASN A 156 -27.84 -15.20 26.66
N GLN A 157 -27.87 -14.86 25.39
CA GLN A 157 -28.30 -15.80 24.37
C GLN A 157 -27.15 -16.15 23.41
N GLN A 158 -26.45 -17.23 23.73
CA GLN A 158 -25.68 -17.99 22.74
C GLN A 158 -26.65 -18.67 21.77
N GLN A 159 -27.11 -17.94 20.77
CA GLN A 159 -27.74 -18.57 19.62
C GLN A 159 -26.64 -18.88 18.61
N GLN A 160 -26.45 -20.17 18.34
CA GLN A 160 -25.89 -20.68 17.07
C GLN A 160 -26.85 -20.28 15.95
N GLN A 161 -26.82 -19.02 15.55
CA GLN A 161 -27.52 -18.58 14.34
C GLN A 161 -26.62 -18.97 13.17
N GLN A 162 -27.16 -19.73 12.21
CA GLN A 162 -26.68 -19.71 10.83
C GLN A 162 -26.48 -18.23 10.47
N GLN A 163 -25.22 -17.85 10.14
CA GLN A 163 -24.92 -16.46 9.74
C GLN A 163 -25.65 -16.19 8.42
N ILE A 164 -26.85 -15.62 8.50
CA ILE A 164 -27.51 -15.05 7.35
C ILE A 164 -26.74 -13.76 7.04
N PHE A 165 -25.94 -13.76 5.97
CA PHE A 165 -25.22 -12.58 5.54
C PHE A 165 -26.23 -11.54 5.06
N GLU A 166 -26.19 -10.36 5.67
CA GLU A 166 -26.99 -9.23 5.25
C GLU A 166 -26.50 -8.73 3.88
N LYS A 167 -27.41 -8.56 2.93
CA LYS A 167 -27.10 -8.04 1.60
C LYS A 167 -26.97 -6.52 1.64
N SER A 168 -25.96 -6.00 0.93
CA SER A 168 -25.84 -4.58 0.64
C SER A 168 -26.66 -4.21 -0.61
N GLU A 169 -26.94 -2.93 -0.80
CA GLU A 169 -27.52 -2.39 -2.02
C GLU A 169 -26.47 -2.28 -3.14
N GLY A 170 -26.18 -3.38 -3.79
CA GLY A 170 -25.16 -3.49 -4.82
C GLY A 170 -23.85 -4.11 -4.32
N LYS A 171 -22.96 -4.36 -5.26
CA LYS A 171 -21.64 -4.97 -5.02
C LYS A 171 -20.53 -4.02 -5.46
N THR A 172 -19.38 -4.14 -4.83
CA THR A 172 -18.15 -3.47 -5.30
C THR A 172 -17.37 -4.38 -6.27
N ASP A 173 -16.32 -3.83 -6.89
CA ASP A 173 -15.42 -4.56 -7.78
C ASP A 173 -13.96 -4.18 -7.50
N PHE A 174 -13.63 -4.04 -6.24
CA PHE A 174 -12.28 -3.67 -5.82
C PHE A 174 -11.23 -4.72 -6.19
N PHE A 175 -10.11 -4.22 -6.70
CA PHE A 175 -8.87 -4.95 -6.88
C PHE A 175 -7.97 -4.67 -5.67
N VAL A 176 -7.72 -5.70 -4.87
CA VAL A 176 -7.13 -5.56 -3.53
C VAL A 176 -5.70 -6.05 -3.50
N GLY A 177 -4.78 -5.20 -3.10
CA GLY A 177 -3.40 -5.55 -2.79
C GLY A 177 -3.08 -5.49 -1.31
N ALA A 178 -1.88 -5.91 -0.97
CA ALA A 178 -1.37 -5.86 0.40
C ALA A 178 0.10 -5.44 0.46
N ALA A 179 0.51 -4.89 1.61
CA ALA A 179 1.92 -4.60 1.86
C ALA A 179 2.76 -5.88 2.02
N LEU A 180 4.02 -5.83 1.57
CA LEU A 180 5.00 -6.90 1.64
C LEU A 180 6.30 -6.39 2.27
N ILE A 181 6.92 -7.19 3.15
CA ILE A 181 8.19 -6.85 3.79
C ILE A 181 9.18 -8.01 3.59
N PRO A 182 9.86 -8.10 2.44
CA PRO A 182 10.71 -9.24 2.05
C PRO A 182 11.76 -9.63 3.09
N THR A 183 12.27 -8.66 3.85
CA THR A 183 13.29 -8.89 4.89
C THR A 183 12.75 -9.47 6.19
N ARG A 184 11.42 -9.59 6.35
CA ARG A 184 10.81 -10.14 7.55
C ARG A 184 10.91 -11.68 7.54
N ARG A 185 11.43 -12.28 8.62
CA ARG A 185 11.63 -13.73 8.72
C ARG A 185 10.40 -14.57 8.39
N LYS A 186 9.20 -14.13 8.83
CA LYS A 186 7.92 -14.84 8.62
C LYS A 186 7.13 -14.29 7.42
N GLU A 187 7.75 -13.51 6.56
CA GLU A 187 7.02 -12.92 5.43
C GLU A 187 6.48 -13.94 4.44
N PRO A 188 7.15 -15.08 4.16
CA PRO A 188 6.56 -16.12 3.31
C PRO A 188 5.19 -16.62 3.80
N GLU A 189 5.07 -16.88 5.09
CA GLU A 189 3.81 -17.32 5.71
C GLU A 189 2.75 -16.21 5.73
N ILE A 190 3.20 -14.97 5.98
CA ILE A 190 2.33 -13.79 5.98
C ILE A 190 1.85 -13.49 4.56
N TYR A 191 2.71 -13.61 3.55
CA TYR A 191 2.36 -13.48 2.15
C TYR A 191 1.25 -14.48 1.79
N GLN A 192 1.45 -15.77 2.10
CA GLN A 192 0.46 -16.81 1.80
C GLN A 192 -0.89 -16.52 2.46
N LYS A 193 -0.91 -16.15 3.74
CA LYS A 193 -2.16 -15.76 4.43
C LYS A 193 -2.90 -14.63 3.74
N LYS A 194 -2.17 -13.64 3.20
CA LYS A 194 -2.77 -12.53 2.46
C LYS A 194 -3.29 -12.96 1.10
N VAL A 195 -2.59 -13.88 0.42
CA VAL A 195 -3.07 -14.49 -0.83
C VAL A 195 -4.35 -15.29 -0.57
N ASP A 196 -4.38 -16.11 0.47
CA ASP A 196 -5.55 -16.91 0.86
C ASP A 196 -6.75 -16.04 1.23
N ALA A 197 -6.50 -14.86 1.81
CA ALA A 197 -7.53 -13.85 2.09
C ALA A 197 -8.03 -13.11 0.82
N GLY A 198 -7.41 -13.34 -0.35
CA GLY A 198 -7.81 -12.75 -1.62
C GLY A 198 -6.96 -11.59 -2.13
N ALA A 199 -5.75 -11.35 -1.60
CA ALA A 199 -4.85 -10.33 -2.13
C ALA A 199 -4.42 -10.67 -3.56
N GLN A 200 -4.49 -9.69 -4.46
CA GLN A 200 -4.30 -9.83 -5.90
C GLN A 200 -3.00 -9.20 -6.41
N PHE A 201 -2.36 -8.35 -5.63
CA PHE A 201 -1.03 -7.77 -5.88
C PHE A 201 -0.37 -7.37 -4.55
N PHE A 202 0.93 -7.09 -4.61
CA PHE A 202 1.69 -6.68 -3.43
C PHE A 202 2.53 -5.44 -3.73
N MET A 203 2.74 -4.61 -2.70
CA MET A 203 3.71 -3.52 -2.73
C MET A 203 4.67 -3.66 -1.56
N THR A 204 5.98 -3.57 -1.83
CA THR A 204 6.95 -3.63 -0.74
C THR A 204 7.03 -2.30 -0.01
N GLN A 205 7.54 -2.34 1.21
CA GLN A 205 8.06 -1.14 1.84
C GLN A 205 9.27 -0.61 1.05
N LEU A 206 9.65 0.63 1.36
CA LEU A 206 10.85 1.26 0.81
C LEU A 206 12.10 0.41 1.03
N THR A 207 12.88 0.20 -0.04
CA THR A 207 14.17 -0.51 0.01
C THR A 207 15.16 0.09 -0.99
N TYR A 208 16.46 -0.18 -0.74
CA TYR A 208 17.57 0.00 -1.68
C TYR A 208 18.33 -1.33 -1.87
N ASP A 209 17.70 -2.45 -1.55
CA ASP A 209 18.29 -3.79 -1.52
C ASP A 209 17.57 -4.70 -2.53
N SER A 210 18.07 -4.73 -3.76
CA SER A 210 17.58 -5.65 -4.80
C SER A 210 17.76 -7.10 -4.38
N LYS A 211 18.84 -7.43 -3.68
CA LYS A 211 19.13 -8.80 -3.26
C LYS A 211 18.04 -9.37 -2.35
N SER A 212 17.58 -8.63 -1.36
CA SER A 212 16.51 -9.11 -0.48
C SER A 212 15.19 -9.36 -1.23
N ILE A 213 14.94 -8.62 -2.30
CA ILE A 213 13.78 -8.84 -3.18
C ILE A 213 13.98 -10.14 -3.97
N ILE A 214 15.15 -10.30 -4.61
CA ILE A 214 15.50 -11.49 -5.40
C ILE A 214 15.43 -12.75 -4.51
N ASP A 215 16.08 -12.73 -3.35
CA ASP A 215 16.06 -13.85 -2.38
C ASP A 215 14.61 -14.23 -1.98
N PHE A 216 13.74 -13.22 -1.81
CA PHE A 216 12.32 -13.45 -1.52
C PHE A 216 11.58 -14.07 -2.70
N MET A 217 11.79 -13.55 -3.92
CA MET A 217 11.13 -14.05 -5.14
C MET A 217 11.51 -15.50 -5.40
N GLU A 218 12.79 -15.85 -5.30
CA GLU A 218 13.28 -17.21 -5.49
C GLU A 218 12.75 -18.18 -4.42
N LYS A 219 12.73 -17.73 -3.15
CA LYS A 219 12.28 -18.57 -2.02
C LYS A 219 10.79 -18.83 -2.04
N VAL A 220 9.97 -17.82 -2.38
CA VAL A 220 8.50 -17.86 -2.24
C VAL A 220 7.84 -18.19 -3.57
N ASN A 221 8.46 -17.85 -4.68
CA ASN A 221 7.87 -17.96 -6.02
C ASN A 221 6.46 -17.33 -6.08
N PRO A 222 6.33 -16.02 -5.83
CA PRO A 222 5.02 -15.39 -5.65
C PRO A 222 4.14 -15.52 -6.89
N SER A 223 2.91 -15.97 -6.69
CA SER A 223 1.90 -16.10 -7.76
C SER A 223 1.24 -14.76 -8.13
N LYS A 224 1.50 -13.68 -7.38
CA LYS A 224 0.89 -12.36 -7.57
C LYS A 224 1.95 -11.32 -7.88
N PRO A 225 1.62 -10.28 -8.68
CA PRO A 225 2.53 -9.19 -8.99
C PRO A 225 3.07 -8.49 -7.73
N VAL A 226 4.35 -8.12 -7.74
CA VAL A 226 5.00 -7.39 -6.65
C VAL A 226 5.61 -6.09 -7.17
N LEU A 227 5.21 -4.96 -6.61
CA LEU A 227 5.77 -3.64 -6.89
C LEU A 227 6.77 -3.25 -5.81
N VAL A 228 8.01 -2.99 -6.18
CA VAL A 228 9.11 -2.73 -5.25
C VAL A 228 9.22 -1.26 -4.92
N GLY A 229 9.15 -0.92 -3.63
CA GLY A 229 9.16 0.45 -3.13
C GLY A 229 10.55 1.09 -3.18
N SER A 230 10.65 2.30 -3.73
CA SER A 230 11.84 3.15 -3.68
C SER A 230 11.48 4.62 -3.50
N CYS A 231 12.42 5.44 -3.03
CA CYS A 231 12.27 6.89 -3.04
C CYS A 231 13.64 7.57 -3.19
N PRO A 232 13.71 8.81 -3.72
CA PRO A 232 14.94 9.57 -3.78
C PRO A 232 15.36 10.09 -2.40
N ILE A 233 16.67 10.23 -2.19
CA ILE A 233 17.28 10.85 -1.02
C ILE A 233 17.99 12.13 -1.45
N ALA A 234 17.57 13.30 -0.97
CA ALA A 234 18.15 14.56 -1.39
C ALA A 234 18.98 15.28 -0.32
N SER A 235 19.15 14.70 0.87
CA SER A 235 19.92 15.37 1.94
C SER A 235 20.55 14.40 2.94
N LEU A 236 21.64 14.86 3.60
CA LEU A 236 22.30 14.15 4.69
C LEU A 236 21.34 13.86 5.86
N LYS A 237 20.43 14.79 6.17
CA LYS A 237 19.41 14.61 7.20
C LYS A 237 18.48 13.44 6.87
N ARG A 238 18.11 13.30 5.59
CA ARG A 238 17.27 12.20 5.11
C ARG A 238 18.00 10.85 5.16
N ILE A 239 19.29 10.81 4.79
CA ILE A 239 20.11 9.60 4.93
C ILE A 239 20.12 9.13 6.38
N LYS A 240 20.40 10.05 7.33
CA LYS A 240 20.42 9.74 8.76
C LYS A 240 19.06 9.20 9.24
N PHE A 241 17.98 9.88 8.88
CA PHE A 241 16.61 9.49 9.26
C PHE A 241 16.25 8.09 8.74
N PHE A 242 16.51 7.82 7.46
CA PHE A 242 16.19 6.53 6.83
C PHE A 242 17.00 5.38 7.42
N ARG A 243 18.27 5.64 7.73
CA ARG A 243 19.18 4.63 8.28
C ARG A 243 18.91 4.34 9.75
N GLU A 244 18.82 5.39 10.59
CA GLU A 244 18.79 5.26 12.04
C GLU A 244 17.36 5.07 12.58
N GLN A 245 16.39 5.79 12.02
CA GLN A 245 15.02 5.76 12.52
C GLN A 245 14.14 4.73 11.81
N LEU A 246 14.22 4.66 10.47
CA LEU A 246 13.39 3.74 9.69
C LEU A 246 14.10 2.42 9.39
N LYS A 247 15.43 2.35 9.55
CA LYS A 247 16.24 1.15 9.28
C LYS A 247 15.96 0.56 7.90
N ILE A 248 15.90 1.44 6.87
CA ILE A 248 15.56 1.04 5.50
C ILE A 248 16.57 0.03 4.97
N PRO A 249 16.13 -1.13 4.45
CA PRO A 249 17.00 -2.13 3.86
C PRO A 249 17.84 -1.59 2.70
N GLY A 250 19.10 -2.06 2.58
CA GLY A 250 20.01 -1.67 1.50
C GLY A 250 20.75 -0.35 1.70
N LEU A 251 20.37 0.47 2.67
CA LEU A 251 21.09 1.72 2.99
C LEU A 251 22.39 1.42 3.78
N SER A 252 23.28 0.64 3.16
CA SER A 252 24.53 0.17 3.72
C SER A 252 25.54 1.31 3.95
N ASP A 253 26.64 1.02 4.69
CA ASP A 253 27.73 1.97 4.87
C ASP A 253 28.35 2.39 3.54
N LYS A 254 28.53 1.45 2.60
CA LYS A 254 29.06 1.72 1.26
C LYS A 254 28.16 2.68 0.50
N LEU A 255 26.86 2.42 0.44
CA LEU A 255 25.90 3.30 -0.24
C LEU A 255 25.82 4.66 0.45
N THR A 256 25.77 4.69 1.78
CA THR A 256 25.74 5.92 2.56
C THR A 256 26.98 6.79 2.30
N LYS A 257 28.18 6.19 2.25
CA LYS A 257 29.43 6.91 1.91
C LYS A 257 29.38 7.47 0.47
N SER A 258 28.91 6.66 -0.49
CA SER A 258 28.76 7.08 -1.88
C SER A 258 27.80 8.27 -2.03
N LEU A 259 26.63 8.22 -1.37
CA LEU A 259 25.67 9.34 -1.37
C LEU A 259 26.24 10.60 -0.74
N LYS A 260 26.98 10.48 0.39
CA LYS A 260 27.60 11.62 1.08
C LYS A 260 28.74 12.26 0.27
N ALA A 261 29.48 11.48 -0.51
CA ALA A 261 30.58 11.95 -1.35
C ALA A 261 30.11 12.55 -2.68
N ALA A 262 28.86 12.35 -3.05
CA ALA A 262 28.32 12.87 -4.32
C ALA A 262 28.19 14.39 -4.31
N LYS A 263 28.54 15.03 -5.42
CA LYS A 263 28.33 16.48 -5.64
C LYS A 263 26.85 16.88 -5.51
N ASN A 264 25.96 16.00 -5.96
CA ASN A 264 24.51 16.14 -5.85
C ASN A 264 23.92 14.81 -5.30
N ILE A 265 23.52 14.82 -4.03
CA ILE A 265 22.95 13.65 -3.35
C ILE A 265 21.66 13.18 -4.04
N GLY A 266 20.81 14.13 -4.45
CA GLY A 266 19.52 13.84 -5.11
C GLY A 266 19.74 13.08 -6.41
N GLU A 267 20.58 13.59 -7.29
CA GLU A 267 20.94 12.95 -8.55
C GLU A 267 21.54 11.55 -8.34
N LYS A 268 22.49 11.44 -7.41
CA LYS A 268 23.10 10.15 -7.09
C LYS A 268 22.09 9.14 -6.56
N SER A 269 21.11 9.59 -5.79
CA SER A 269 20.07 8.69 -5.29
C SER A 269 19.09 8.25 -6.38
N VAL A 270 18.81 9.12 -7.36
CA VAL A 270 18.05 8.74 -8.57
C VAL A 270 18.77 7.62 -9.32
N GLU A 271 20.08 7.76 -9.57
CA GLU A 271 20.88 6.71 -10.21
C GLU A 271 20.79 5.38 -9.45
N VAL A 272 20.90 5.42 -8.12
CA VAL A 272 20.80 4.22 -7.27
C VAL A 272 19.42 3.55 -7.41
N CYS A 273 18.34 4.31 -7.32
CA CYS A 273 16.99 3.77 -7.48
C CYS A 273 16.77 3.19 -8.88
N VAL A 274 17.21 3.88 -9.92
CA VAL A 274 17.11 3.41 -11.31
C VAL A 274 17.90 2.13 -11.52
N SER A 275 19.15 2.07 -11.06
CA SER A 275 20.00 0.88 -11.16
C SER A 275 19.37 -0.33 -10.44
N MET A 276 18.84 -0.14 -9.24
CA MET A 276 18.14 -1.19 -8.49
C MET A 276 16.94 -1.73 -9.27
N HIS A 277 16.10 -0.84 -9.80
CA HIS A 277 14.92 -1.26 -10.55
C HIS A 277 15.27 -1.89 -11.90
N GLN A 278 16.35 -1.48 -12.56
CA GLN A 278 16.85 -2.12 -13.79
C GLN A 278 17.32 -3.55 -13.51
N GLU A 279 18.10 -3.75 -12.44
CA GLU A 279 18.49 -5.09 -11.98
C GLU A 279 17.29 -5.99 -11.72
N LEU A 280 16.28 -5.48 -11.01
CA LEU A 280 15.04 -6.22 -10.73
C LEU A 280 14.21 -6.50 -12.00
N ARG A 281 14.21 -5.60 -12.98
CA ARG A 281 13.56 -5.78 -14.27
C ARG A 281 14.23 -6.91 -15.06
N ASP A 282 15.55 -6.92 -15.10
CA ASP A 282 16.33 -7.94 -15.82
C ASP A 282 16.12 -9.31 -15.16
N PHE A 283 16.22 -9.39 -13.83
CA PHE A 283 15.93 -10.59 -13.06
C PHE A 283 14.49 -11.10 -13.31
N ALA A 284 13.50 -10.21 -13.30
CA ALA A 284 12.10 -10.57 -13.54
C ALA A 284 11.90 -11.14 -14.95
N ARG A 285 12.53 -10.54 -15.95
CA ARG A 285 12.47 -10.99 -17.35
C ARG A 285 13.10 -12.36 -17.53
N GLU A 286 14.26 -12.60 -16.94
CA GLU A 286 15.01 -13.85 -17.06
C GLU A 286 14.32 -15.02 -16.37
N ASN A 287 13.63 -14.75 -15.25
CA ASN A 287 13.01 -15.77 -14.40
C ASN A 287 11.48 -15.79 -14.50
N ASN A 288 10.87 -15.01 -15.40
CA ASN A 288 9.42 -14.91 -15.62
C ASN A 288 8.64 -14.51 -14.36
N TYR A 289 9.19 -13.60 -13.55
CA TYR A 289 8.48 -13.03 -12.41
C TYR A 289 7.69 -11.77 -12.78
N SER A 290 6.57 -11.55 -12.11
CA SER A 290 5.80 -10.32 -12.24
C SER A 290 6.27 -9.28 -11.20
N LEU A 291 7.28 -8.49 -11.58
CA LEU A 291 7.82 -7.38 -10.79
C LEU A 291 7.53 -6.03 -11.45
N GLY A 292 7.50 -4.98 -10.62
CA GLY A 292 7.40 -3.59 -11.03
C GLY A 292 8.00 -2.64 -10.01
N ALA A 293 7.90 -1.35 -10.27
CA ALA A 293 8.40 -0.30 -9.39
C ALA A 293 7.24 0.46 -8.71
N HIS A 294 7.45 0.82 -7.45
CA HIS A 294 6.62 1.74 -6.69
C HIS A 294 7.47 2.91 -6.21
N VAL A 295 7.35 4.08 -6.84
CA VAL A 295 8.22 5.24 -6.61
C VAL A 295 7.51 6.27 -5.74
N MET A 296 8.02 6.47 -4.52
CA MET A 296 7.48 7.41 -3.53
C MET A 296 8.19 8.76 -3.59
N ALA A 297 7.46 9.87 -3.59
CA ALA A 297 8.04 11.22 -3.65
C ALA A 297 8.79 11.58 -2.37
N ILE A 298 8.18 11.37 -1.23
CA ILE A 298 8.67 11.72 0.13
C ILE A 298 9.40 13.07 0.15
N SER A 299 8.67 14.14 -0.13
CA SER A 299 9.11 15.55 -0.20
C SER A 299 10.02 15.93 -1.39
N HIS A 300 10.21 15.02 -2.35
CA HIS A 300 11.03 15.28 -3.55
C HIS A 300 10.33 14.76 -4.82
N PRO A 301 9.18 15.36 -5.21
CA PRO A 301 8.40 14.91 -6.35
C PRO A 301 9.19 14.91 -7.66
N ASP A 302 10.00 15.94 -7.91
CA ASP A 302 10.77 16.05 -9.16
C ASP A 302 11.78 14.92 -9.33
N LEU A 303 12.48 14.54 -8.25
CA LEU A 303 13.42 13.42 -8.26
C LEU A 303 12.71 12.08 -8.42
N ALA A 304 11.53 11.91 -7.80
CA ALA A 304 10.73 10.70 -7.97
C ALA A 304 10.23 10.56 -9.41
N LEU A 305 9.74 11.64 -10.01
CA LEU A 305 9.33 11.65 -11.40
C LEU A 305 10.50 11.39 -12.35
N GLU A 306 11.70 11.85 -12.01
CA GLU A 306 12.92 11.57 -12.78
C GLU A 306 13.29 10.07 -12.72
N ILE A 307 13.14 9.40 -11.57
CA ILE A 307 13.28 7.94 -11.48
C ILE A 307 12.32 7.27 -12.47
N ILE A 308 11.05 7.67 -12.47
CA ILE A 308 10.02 7.07 -13.34
C ILE A 308 10.36 7.29 -14.83
N ARG A 309 10.82 8.48 -15.23
CA ARG A 309 11.24 8.76 -16.61
C ARG A 309 12.38 7.84 -17.06
N ARG A 310 13.38 7.62 -16.18
CA ARG A 310 14.55 6.76 -16.49
C ARG A 310 14.21 5.26 -16.46
N LEU A 311 13.02 4.88 -15.99
CA LEU A 311 12.52 3.51 -16.03
C LEU A 311 11.66 3.20 -17.26
N GLN A 312 11.59 4.09 -18.22
CA GLN A 312 10.92 3.87 -19.52
C GLN A 312 11.55 2.76 -20.34
#